data_759e4cdcbd0253877b5108c24662dea4
#
_entry.id   759e4cdcbd0253877b5108c24662dea4
#
_cell.length_a   1.000
_cell.length_b   1.000
_cell.length_c   1.000
_cell.angle_alpha   90.00
_cell.angle_beta   90.00
_cell.angle_gamma   90.00
#
_symmetry.space_group_name_H-M   'P 1'
#
loop_
_entity.id
_entity.type
_entity.pdbx_description
1 polymer ?
#
loop_
_entity_poly.entity_id
_entity_poly.type
_entity_poly.pdbx_seq_one_letter_code
_entity_poly.pdbx_strand_id
1 'polypeptide(L)'
;MSIVFLNHKYIPLEEATISPMDRGFLFGDGVYEVLPSYDGQIIGFDLHINRLNTNLSALDINLNWPHQKWLDLCKTLIKKNGFGSLGIYLHVSRGKEHNRSHSYENGINPTVFAFSFKISPEQEVHKSKMTPYKVNTSLDLRWSRCQIKSTALLGNLMHFQQGYKKGFDETLLFNGSDELREGTTCNAYIVEDGTVITPPLDNHILPGVTRHILLDLLRKDGSIAIQERIITKKEVYSAAEVWVTSSSKGVIPVVEVDGNLIGNGEIGNVWLLAQKIYSNGKKNY
;
A
#
# COMPACT_ATOMS: atom_id res chain seq x y z
N MET A 1 1.59 -26.49 -4.64
CA MET A 1 1.71 -26.09 -3.22
C MET A 1 2.43 -24.76 -3.16
N SER A 2 1.95 -23.81 -2.38
CA SER A 2 2.59 -22.50 -2.21
C SER A 2 3.63 -22.61 -1.08
N ILE A 3 4.87 -22.23 -1.36
CA ILE A 3 5.93 -22.21 -0.35
C ILE A 3 5.94 -20.83 0.32
N VAL A 4 5.96 -20.84 1.64
CA VAL A 4 6.04 -19.64 2.48
C VAL A 4 7.31 -19.66 3.34
N PHE A 5 7.67 -18.50 3.87
CA PHE A 5 8.73 -18.37 4.85
C PHE A 5 8.13 -18.15 6.24
N LEU A 6 8.52 -18.95 7.21
CA LEU A 6 8.14 -18.77 8.61
C LEU A 6 9.37 -19.03 9.51
N ASN A 7 9.80 -17.99 10.25
CA ASN A 7 10.84 -18.11 11.28
C ASN A 7 12.07 -18.93 10.83
N HIS A 8 12.75 -18.47 9.78
CA HIS A 8 13.97 -19.08 9.22
C HIS A 8 13.77 -20.35 8.35
N LYS A 9 12.53 -20.78 8.09
CA LYS A 9 12.24 -21.97 7.27
C LYS A 9 11.36 -21.63 6.08
N TYR A 10 11.62 -22.30 4.97
CA TYR A 10 10.71 -22.32 3.80
C TYR A 10 9.93 -23.63 3.87
N ILE A 11 8.62 -23.53 4.02
CA ILE A 11 7.71 -24.66 4.21
C ILE A 11 6.47 -24.49 3.34
N PRO A 12 5.72 -25.57 3.05
CA PRO A 12 4.39 -25.46 2.48
C PRO A 12 3.46 -24.59 3.36
N LEU A 13 2.57 -23.83 2.73
CA LEU A 13 1.66 -22.94 3.45
C LEU A 13 0.80 -23.68 4.49
N GLU A 14 0.35 -24.88 4.15
CA GLU A 14 -0.46 -25.75 5.00
C GLU A 14 0.26 -26.24 6.28
N GLU A 15 1.59 -26.20 6.29
CA GLU A 15 2.42 -26.54 7.46
C GLU A 15 2.78 -25.30 8.31
N ALA A 16 2.49 -24.10 7.81
CA ALA A 16 2.84 -22.86 8.48
C ALA A 16 1.89 -22.58 9.65
N THR A 17 2.37 -22.79 10.86
CA THR A 17 1.61 -22.55 12.10
C THR A 17 2.29 -21.51 12.98
N ILE A 18 1.49 -20.61 13.55
CA ILE A 18 1.93 -19.65 14.57
C ILE A 18 1.22 -19.93 15.88
N SER A 19 1.85 -19.54 16.98
CA SER A 19 1.22 -19.64 18.30
C SER A 19 0.01 -18.71 18.39
N PRO A 20 -1.15 -19.14 18.96
CA PRO A 20 -2.24 -18.22 19.26
C PRO A 20 -1.87 -17.15 20.31
N MET A 21 -0.74 -17.34 21.01
CA MET A 21 -0.18 -16.34 21.93
C MET A 21 0.78 -15.36 21.24
N ASP A 22 0.91 -15.41 19.90
CA ASP A 22 1.63 -14.39 19.15
C ASP A 22 0.91 -13.04 19.28
N ARG A 23 1.67 -11.98 19.61
CA ARG A 23 1.10 -10.66 19.84
C ARG A 23 0.52 -10.03 18.57
N GLY A 24 1.04 -10.43 17.39
CA GLY A 24 0.43 -10.08 16.11
C GLY A 24 -0.98 -10.63 15.98
N PHE A 25 -1.23 -11.86 16.44
CA PHE A 25 -2.57 -12.47 16.44
C PHE A 25 -3.47 -11.85 17.52
N LEU A 26 -2.96 -11.62 18.74
CA LEU A 26 -3.75 -11.13 19.87
C LEU A 26 -4.10 -9.63 19.78
N PHE A 27 -3.19 -8.81 19.24
CA PHE A 27 -3.27 -7.35 19.33
C PHE A 27 -3.05 -6.61 18.01
N GLY A 28 -2.67 -7.32 16.94
CA GLY A 28 -2.16 -6.66 15.74
C GLY A 28 -0.81 -5.96 15.97
N ASP A 29 -0.02 -6.43 16.95
CA ASP A 29 1.27 -5.86 17.32
C ASP A 29 2.36 -6.33 16.34
N GLY A 30 2.41 -5.66 15.20
CA GLY A 30 3.28 -5.99 14.10
C GLY A 30 3.15 -5.04 12.93
N VAL A 31 4.03 -5.21 11.95
CA VAL A 31 4.11 -4.43 10.73
C VAL A 31 4.16 -5.34 9.51
N TYR A 32 3.80 -4.81 8.34
CA TYR A 32 3.85 -5.58 7.10
C TYR A 32 4.28 -4.73 5.92
N GLU A 33 4.72 -5.41 4.86
CA GLU A 33 4.99 -4.83 3.55
C GLU A 33 4.37 -5.67 2.44
N VAL A 34 4.13 -5.02 1.30
CA VAL A 34 3.74 -5.67 0.05
C VAL A 34 4.62 -5.11 -1.06
N LEU A 35 5.51 -5.95 -1.57
CA LEU A 35 6.43 -5.59 -2.64
C LEU A 35 5.94 -6.19 -3.96
N PRO A 36 5.66 -5.40 -5.01
CA PRO A 36 5.35 -5.95 -6.31
C PRO A 36 6.62 -6.42 -7.02
N SER A 37 6.51 -7.54 -7.70
CA SER A 37 7.58 -8.12 -8.53
C SER A 37 7.03 -8.50 -9.89
N TYR A 38 7.75 -8.16 -10.94
CA TYR A 38 7.43 -8.52 -12.32
C TYR A 38 8.62 -9.29 -12.92
N ASP A 39 8.39 -10.54 -13.27
CA ASP A 39 9.40 -11.46 -13.82
C ASP A 39 10.70 -11.52 -12.98
N GLY A 40 10.54 -11.44 -11.66
CA GLY A 40 11.64 -11.49 -10.70
C GLY A 40 12.26 -10.15 -10.34
N GLN A 41 11.92 -9.07 -11.05
CA GLN A 41 12.34 -7.72 -10.68
C GLN A 41 11.38 -7.14 -9.63
N ILE A 42 11.88 -6.87 -8.43
CA ILE A 42 11.12 -6.28 -7.32
C ILE A 42 11.15 -4.76 -7.48
N ILE A 43 10.00 -4.11 -7.44
CA ILE A 43 9.90 -2.66 -7.58
C ILE A 43 10.00 -1.98 -6.21
N GLY A 44 10.88 -1.00 -6.10
CA GLY A 44 11.03 -0.17 -4.89
C GLY A 44 11.53 -0.95 -3.68
N PHE A 45 12.38 -1.98 -3.88
CA PHE A 45 12.84 -2.86 -2.81
C PHE A 45 13.40 -2.09 -1.62
N ASP A 46 14.37 -1.20 -1.84
CA ASP A 46 15.00 -0.45 -0.75
C ASP A 46 14.02 0.49 -0.03
N LEU A 47 13.08 1.10 -0.77
CA LEU A 47 12.05 1.96 -0.19
C LEU A 47 11.12 1.17 0.74
N HIS A 48 10.72 -0.04 0.34
CA HIS A 48 9.89 -0.93 1.14
C HIS A 48 10.63 -1.39 2.41
N ILE A 49 11.90 -1.82 2.28
CA ILE A 49 12.66 -2.32 3.44
C ILE A 49 13.02 -1.17 4.40
N ASN A 50 13.32 0.01 3.89
CA ASN A 50 13.54 1.19 4.73
C ASN A 50 12.27 1.54 5.52
N ARG A 51 11.08 1.51 4.89
CA ARG A 51 9.81 1.74 5.59
C ARG A 51 9.51 0.64 6.60
N LEU A 52 9.75 -0.63 6.26
CA LEU A 52 9.63 -1.76 7.19
C LEU A 52 10.48 -1.53 8.45
N ASN A 53 11.76 -1.20 8.27
CA ASN A 53 12.69 -0.96 9.39
C ASN A 53 12.28 0.27 10.22
N THR A 54 11.85 1.36 9.59
CA THR A 54 11.30 2.53 10.29
C THR A 54 10.09 2.16 11.15
N ASN A 55 9.19 1.34 10.62
CA ASN A 55 7.99 0.92 11.33
C ASN A 55 8.30 -0.08 12.46
N LEU A 56 9.27 -0.98 12.27
CA LEU A 56 9.77 -1.86 13.33
C LEU A 56 10.35 -1.05 14.49
N SER A 57 11.17 -0.04 14.18
CA SER A 57 11.71 0.88 15.17
C SER A 57 10.62 1.68 15.90
N ALA A 58 9.59 2.15 15.19
CA ALA A 58 8.48 2.90 15.79
C ALA A 58 7.63 2.07 16.77
N LEU A 59 7.68 0.74 16.66
CA LEU A 59 7.02 -0.20 17.57
C LEU A 59 7.99 -0.86 18.56
N ASP A 60 9.26 -0.47 18.60
CA ASP A 60 10.30 -1.14 19.39
C ASP A 60 10.38 -2.66 19.16
N ILE A 61 10.20 -3.10 17.91
CA ILE A 61 10.39 -4.50 17.52
C ILE A 61 11.83 -4.69 17.04
N ASN A 62 12.64 -5.35 17.84
CA ASN A 62 14.06 -5.57 17.56
C ASN A 62 14.26 -6.71 16.56
N LEU A 63 14.38 -6.39 15.28
CA LEU A 63 14.72 -7.32 14.21
C LEU A 63 15.80 -6.73 13.31
N ASN A 64 17.07 -6.94 13.67
CA ASN A 64 18.21 -6.36 12.96
C ASN A 64 18.62 -7.22 11.75
N TRP A 65 17.75 -7.30 10.75
CA TRP A 65 18.07 -7.98 9.51
C TRP A 65 18.67 -6.99 8.48
N PRO A 66 19.84 -7.33 7.88
CA PRO A 66 20.40 -6.51 6.81
C PRO A 66 19.52 -6.58 5.55
N HIS A 67 19.56 -5.56 4.71
CA HIS A 67 18.82 -5.49 3.43
C HIS A 67 19.01 -6.74 2.58
N GLN A 68 20.25 -7.26 2.52
CA GLN A 68 20.56 -8.47 1.75
C GLN A 68 19.73 -9.68 2.20
N LYS A 69 19.49 -9.84 3.50
CA LYS A 69 18.69 -10.95 4.01
C LYS A 69 17.23 -10.87 3.57
N TRP A 70 16.66 -9.67 3.55
CA TRP A 70 15.31 -9.44 3.01
C TRP A 70 15.26 -9.70 1.50
N LEU A 71 16.28 -9.27 0.76
CA LEU A 71 16.36 -9.51 -0.67
C LEU A 71 16.44 -10.99 -1.01
N ASP A 72 17.28 -11.75 -0.29
CA ASP A 72 17.43 -13.20 -0.46
C ASP A 72 16.13 -13.94 -0.13
N LEU A 73 15.41 -13.50 0.90
CA LEU A 73 14.10 -14.04 1.25
C LEU A 73 13.10 -13.83 0.10
N CYS A 74 12.98 -12.59 -0.40
CA CYS A 74 12.07 -12.26 -1.49
C CYS A 74 12.40 -13.04 -2.76
N LYS A 75 13.68 -13.06 -3.19
CA LYS A 75 14.14 -13.81 -4.36
C LYS A 75 13.91 -15.32 -4.23
N THR A 76 14.08 -15.86 -3.01
CA THR A 76 13.85 -17.28 -2.75
C THR A 76 12.36 -17.62 -2.87
N LEU A 77 11.46 -16.78 -2.36
CA LEU A 77 10.01 -16.97 -2.51
C LEU A 77 9.59 -16.93 -3.98
N ILE A 78 10.11 -15.96 -4.76
CA ILE A 78 9.85 -15.87 -6.21
C ILE A 78 10.32 -17.15 -6.89
N LYS A 79 11.55 -17.59 -6.64
CA LYS A 79 12.10 -18.80 -7.24
C LYS A 79 11.29 -20.06 -6.91
N LYS A 80 10.80 -20.18 -5.67
CA LYS A 80 10.06 -21.38 -5.21
C LYS A 80 8.60 -21.40 -5.69
N ASN A 81 7.97 -20.24 -5.87
CA ASN A 81 6.54 -20.13 -6.22
C ASN A 81 6.31 -19.80 -7.73
N GLY A 82 7.38 -19.63 -8.49
CA GLY A 82 7.34 -19.28 -9.91
C GLY A 82 7.49 -17.78 -10.17
N PHE A 83 7.89 -17.47 -11.39
CA PHE A 83 8.04 -16.11 -11.89
C PHE A 83 6.70 -15.55 -12.40
N GLY A 84 6.73 -14.32 -12.89
CA GLY A 84 5.58 -13.58 -13.37
C GLY A 84 5.27 -12.40 -12.46
N SER A 85 4.00 -12.00 -12.41
CA SER A 85 3.57 -10.85 -11.62
C SER A 85 3.14 -11.30 -10.22
N LEU A 86 3.95 -10.96 -9.23
CA LEU A 86 3.78 -11.39 -7.84
C LEU A 86 3.76 -10.20 -6.89
N GLY A 87 2.90 -10.28 -5.88
CA GLY A 87 3.02 -9.50 -4.65
C GLY A 87 3.75 -10.33 -3.61
N ILE A 88 4.80 -9.79 -2.99
CA ILE A 88 5.52 -10.42 -1.90
C ILE A 88 5.05 -9.76 -0.62
N TYR A 89 4.38 -10.51 0.23
CA TYR A 89 3.94 -10.06 1.54
C TYR A 89 5.00 -10.40 2.58
N LEU A 90 5.45 -9.40 3.30
CA LEU A 90 6.33 -9.54 4.48
C LEU A 90 5.56 -9.13 5.72
N HIS A 91 5.60 -9.92 6.75
CA HIS A 91 4.95 -9.68 8.04
C HIS A 91 5.95 -9.92 9.16
N VAL A 92 6.03 -8.96 10.07
CA VAL A 92 6.82 -9.10 11.31
C VAL A 92 5.93 -8.72 12.47
N SER A 93 5.60 -9.69 13.33
CA SER A 93 4.99 -9.41 14.64
C SER A 93 6.06 -9.35 15.73
N ARG A 94 5.70 -8.76 16.87
CA ARG A 94 6.60 -8.79 18.05
C ARG A 94 6.95 -10.22 18.48
N GLY A 95 6.11 -11.21 18.15
CA GLY A 95 6.30 -12.61 18.54
C GLY A 95 5.40 -13.04 19.70
N LYS A 96 5.65 -14.23 20.22
CA LYS A 96 4.83 -14.86 21.27
C LYS A 96 5.37 -14.59 22.66
N GLU A 97 4.45 -14.43 23.61
CA GLU A 97 4.70 -14.43 25.05
C GLU A 97 3.96 -15.59 25.72
N HIS A 98 4.32 -15.87 27.00
CA HIS A 98 3.64 -16.91 27.78
C HIS A 98 2.25 -16.46 28.25
N ASN A 99 2.12 -15.20 28.64
CA ASN A 99 0.90 -14.62 29.19
C ASN A 99 0.37 -13.51 28.30
N ARG A 100 -0.96 -13.37 28.22
CA ARG A 100 -1.60 -12.22 27.57
C ARG A 100 -1.48 -11.00 28.47
N SER A 101 -0.59 -10.08 28.13
CA SER A 101 -0.44 -8.77 28.79
C SER A 101 -0.38 -7.65 27.76
N HIS A 102 -0.84 -6.42 28.10
CA HIS A 102 -0.67 -5.26 27.25
C HIS A 102 0.79 -4.77 27.24
N SER A 103 1.48 -4.87 28.38
CA SER A 103 2.94 -4.70 28.43
C SER A 103 3.62 -5.88 27.74
N TYR A 104 4.83 -5.68 27.26
CA TYR A 104 5.68 -6.73 26.69
C TYR A 104 7.04 -6.74 27.37
N GLU A 105 7.65 -7.93 27.43
CA GLU A 105 8.99 -8.12 27.98
C GLU A 105 10.06 -7.77 26.93
N ASN A 106 11.25 -7.40 27.40
CA ASN A 106 12.40 -7.21 26.52
C ASN A 106 12.90 -8.58 26.00
N GLY A 107 13.38 -8.60 24.75
CA GLY A 107 14.01 -9.79 24.19
C GLY A 107 13.05 -10.84 23.60
N ILE A 108 11.79 -10.49 23.37
CA ILE A 108 10.88 -11.35 22.62
C ILE A 108 11.44 -11.54 21.20
N ASN A 109 11.47 -12.79 20.73
CA ASN A 109 11.87 -13.11 19.37
C ASN A 109 10.73 -12.79 18.40
N PRO A 110 10.89 -11.85 17.45
CA PRO A 110 9.87 -11.54 16.48
C PRO A 110 9.49 -12.75 15.62
N THR A 111 8.21 -12.86 15.28
CA THR A 111 7.75 -13.82 14.28
C THR A 111 7.83 -13.16 12.89
N VAL A 112 8.56 -13.79 11.98
CA VAL A 112 8.67 -13.34 10.59
C VAL A 112 7.94 -14.33 9.70
N PHE A 113 6.92 -13.85 9.00
CA PHE A 113 6.15 -14.61 8.02
C PHE A 113 6.18 -13.91 6.67
N ALA A 114 6.38 -14.66 5.59
CA ALA A 114 6.32 -14.09 4.25
C ALA A 114 5.78 -15.10 3.24
N PHE A 115 5.03 -14.61 2.27
CA PHE A 115 4.50 -15.39 1.16
C PHE A 115 4.41 -14.55 -0.12
N SER A 116 4.21 -15.20 -1.25
CA SER A 116 3.92 -14.54 -2.52
C SER A 116 2.52 -14.89 -3.01
N PHE A 117 1.89 -13.95 -3.69
CA PHE A 117 0.58 -14.11 -4.30
C PHE A 117 0.57 -13.46 -5.69
N LYS A 118 -0.33 -13.90 -6.55
CA LYS A 118 -0.45 -13.32 -7.90
C LYS A 118 -1.03 -11.92 -7.84
N ILE A 119 -0.45 -11.01 -8.63
CA ILE A 119 -1.00 -9.69 -8.91
C ILE A 119 -1.26 -9.56 -10.42
N SER A 120 -1.99 -8.53 -10.83
CA SER A 120 -2.24 -8.27 -12.24
C SER A 120 -0.92 -8.08 -13.00
N PRO A 121 -0.75 -8.70 -14.18
CA PRO A 121 0.44 -8.49 -14.99
C PRO A 121 0.54 -7.02 -15.44
N GLU A 122 1.77 -6.61 -15.78
CA GLU A 122 1.96 -5.32 -16.42
C GLU A 122 1.18 -5.28 -17.73
N GLN A 123 0.41 -4.23 -17.91
CA GLN A 123 -0.34 -4.00 -19.15
C GLN A 123 0.26 -2.82 -19.89
N GLU A 124 0.12 -2.85 -21.21
CA GLU A 124 0.39 -1.67 -22.02
C GLU A 124 -0.49 -0.50 -21.54
N VAL A 125 0.14 0.65 -21.39
CA VAL A 125 -0.56 1.84 -20.86
C VAL A 125 -1.48 2.42 -21.94
N HIS A 126 -2.74 2.04 -21.86
CA HIS A 126 -3.80 2.50 -22.74
C HIS A 126 -5.12 2.63 -21.96
N LYS A 127 -5.87 3.71 -22.19
CA LYS A 127 -7.13 3.95 -21.46
C LYS A 127 -8.13 2.78 -21.57
N SER A 128 -8.25 2.17 -22.75
CA SER A 128 -9.19 1.06 -22.98
C SER A 128 -8.82 -0.25 -22.32
N LYS A 129 -7.56 -0.39 -21.83
CA LYS A 129 -7.08 -1.58 -21.12
C LYS A 129 -7.16 -1.45 -19.60
N MET A 130 -7.48 -0.24 -19.11
CA MET A 130 -7.57 0.04 -17.68
C MET A 130 -9.02 0.01 -17.20
N THR A 131 -9.27 -0.70 -16.11
CA THR A 131 -10.56 -0.65 -15.42
C THR A 131 -10.49 0.47 -14.38
N PRO A 132 -11.26 1.58 -14.59
CA PRO A 132 -11.30 2.65 -13.62
C PRO A 132 -12.10 2.24 -12.38
N TYR A 133 -11.83 2.90 -11.26
CA TYR A 133 -12.53 2.69 -10.01
C TYR A 133 -13.74 3.60 -9.87
N LYS A 134 -14.74 3.09 -9.16
CA LYS A 134 -15.81 3.84 -8.51
C LYS A 134 -15.57 3.80 -7.02
N VAL A 135 -15.53 4.94 -6.39
CA VAL A 135 -15.21 5.04 -4.97
C VAL A 135 -16.30 5.78 -4.19
N ASN A 136 -16.39 5.49 -2.91
CA ASN A 136 -17.21 6.30 -2.00
C ASN A 136 -16.34 7.08 -1.01
N THR A 137 -16.95 7.99 -0.28
CA THR A 137 -16.30 8.76 0.79
C THR A 137 -16.77 8.32 2.17
N SER A 138 -15.91 8.48 3.17
CA SER A 138 -16.23 8.22 4.58
C SER A 138 -15.44 9.16 5.49
N LEU A 139 -15.99 9.46 6.67
CA LEU A 139 -15.22 10.06 7.74
C LEU A 139 -14.14 9.08 8.21
N ASP A 140 -12.89 9.53 8.33
CA ASP A 140 -11.79 8.71 8.83
C ASP A 140 -11.92 8.45 10.33
N LEU A 141 -12.24 7.22 10.67
CA LEU A 141 -12.33 6.73 12.05
C LEU A 141 -11.16 5.82 12.43
N ARG A 142 -10.10 5.80 11.64
CA ARG A 142 -8.87 5.10 11.98
C ARG A 142 -8.12 5.83 13.11
N TRP A 143 -7.04 5.21 13.57
CA TRP A 143 -6.15 5.82 14.57
C TRP A 143 -5.28 6.95 13.97
N SER A 144 -4.67 7.76 14.84
CA SER A 144 -3.80 8.89 14.43
C SER A 144 -2.32 8.50 14.26
N ARG A 145 -2.04 7.29 13.77
CA ARG A 145 -0.68 6.79 13.47
C ARG A 145 -0.67 5.99 12.18
N CYS A 146 -1.37 6.49 11.16
CA CYS A 146 -1.50 5.81 9.86
C CYS A 146 -0.19 5.75 9.08
N GLN A 147 0.82 6.55 9.43
CA GLN A 147 2.16 6.47 8.87
C GLN A 147 2.85 5.13 9.18
N ILE A 148 2.43 4.42 10.23
CA ILE A 148 2.92 3.08 10.56
C ILE A 148 2.11 2.04 9.79
N LYS A 149 2.78 1.25 8.93
CA LYS A 149 2.15 0.15 8.18
C LYS A 149 1.94 -1.06 9.09
N SER A 150 1.04 -0.90 10.07
CA SER A 150 0.73 -1.85 11.11
C SER A 150 -0.23 -2.94 10.62
N THR A 151 -0.14 -4.13 11.22
CA THR A 151 -1.09 -5.24 11.01
C THR A 151 -2.44 -5.03 11.70
N ALA A 152 -2.59 -3.99 12.52
CA ALA A 152 -3.85 -3.60 13.17
C ALA A 152 -4.81 -2.89 12.18
N LEU A 153 -5.31 -3.61 11.19
CA LEU A 153 -6.05 -3.09 10.04
C LEU A 153 -7.58 -3.06 10.19
N LEU A 154 -8.12 -3.29 11.39
CA LEU A 154 -9.58 -3.40 11.57
C LEU A 154 -10.31 -2.14 11.10
N GLY A 155 -9.80 -0.93 11.42
CA GLY A 155 -10.37 0.33 10.96
C GLY A 155 -10.42 0.44 9.45
N ASN A 156 -9.30 0.11 8.77
CA ASN A 156 -9.23 0.09 7.30
C ASN A 156 -10.23 -0.90 6.70
N LEU A 157 -10.29 -2.12 7.25
CA LEU A 157 -11.19 -3.17 6.77
C LEU A 157 -12.66 -2.80 6.93
N MET A 158 -13.04 -2.15 8.04
CA MET A 158 -14.41 -1.70 8.25
C MET A 158 -14.84 -0.67 7.20
N HIS A 159 -14.01 0.35 6.96
CA HIS A 159 -14.28 1.35 5.91
C HIS A 159 -14.35 0.72 4.52
N PHE A 160 -13.35 -0.11 4.16
CA PHE A 160 -13.33 -0.80 2.88
C PHE A 160 -14.59 -1.65 2.67
N GLN A 161 -14.94 -2.48 3.67
CA GLN A 161 -16.08 -3.39 3.58
C GLN A 161 -17.44 -2.67 3.48
N GLN A 162 -17.58 -1.50 4.11
CA GLN A 162 -18.78 -0.68 3.98
C GLN A 162 -18.97 -0.15 2.55
N GLY A 163 -17.90 0.30 1.89
CA GLY A 163 -17.92 0.71 0.49
C GLY A 163 -18.15 -0.47 -0.46
N TYR A 164 -17.42 -1.55 -0.25
CA TYR A 164 -17.51 -2.76 -1.08
C TYR A 164 -18.93 -3.36 -1.11
N LYS A 165 -19.63 -3.41 0.02
CA LYS A 165 -21.03 -3.86 0.09
C LYS A 165 -22.00 -3.00 -0.73
N LYS A 166 -21.62 -1.76 -1.05
CA LYS A 166 -22.39 -0.83 -1.88
C LYS A 166 -21.95 -0.83 -3.34
N GLY A 167 -20.98 -1.70 -3.71
CA GLY A 167 -20.48 -1.83 -5.07
C GLY A 167 -19.34 -0.88 -5.44
N PHE A 168 -18.66 -0.26 -4.45
CA PHE A 168 -17.50 0.58 -4.69
C PHE A 168 -16.19 -0.22 -4.60
N ASP A 169 -15.19 0.20 -5.34
CA ASP A 169 -13.87 -0.45 -5.44
C ASP A 169 -12.91 -0.01 -4.33
N GLU A 170 -13.14 1.19 -3.75
CA GLU A 170 -12.33 1.76 -2.68
C GLU A 170 -13.15 2.82 -1.93
N THR A 171 -12.69 3.24 -0.75
CA THR A 171 -13.29 4.32 0.04
C THR A 171 -12.24 5.41 0.32
N LEU A 172 -12.50 6.63 -0.10
CA LEU A 172 -11.70 7.80 0.25
C LEU A 172 -12.06 8.30 1.65
N LEU A 173 -11.04 8.57 2.46
CA LEU A 173 -11.17 8.94 3.86
C LEU A 173 -10.94 10.44 4.05
N PHE A 174 -11.87 11.09 4.75
CA PHE A 174 -11.84 12.51 5.06
C PHE A 174 -11.83 12.72 6.56
N ASN A 175 -11.13 13.74 7.03
CA ASN A 175 -11.21 14.13 8.44
C ASN A 175 -12.50 14.92 8.76
N GLY A 176 -12.67 15.32 10.03
CA GLY A 176 -13.84 16.08 10.47
C GLY A 176 -13.98 17.48 9.87
N SER A 177 -12.97 17.98 9.16
CA SER A 177 -12.98 19.26 8.42
C SER A 177 -13.19 19.07 6.92
N ASP A 178 -13.64 17.89 6.48
CA ASP A 178 -13.80 17.52 5.06
C ASP A 178 -12.50 17.62 4.24
N GLU A 179 -11.35 17.39 4.87
CA GLU A 179 -10.05 17.31 4.22
C GLU A 179 -9.70 15.87 3.88
N LEU A 180 -9.33 15.62 2.61
CA LEU A 180 -8.92 14.31 2.11
C LEU A 180 -7.65 13.85 2.84
N ARG A 181 -7.66 12.59 3.31
CA ARG A 181 -6.49 11.90 3.85
C ARG A 181 -5.90 10.97 2.79
N GLU A 182 -6.47 9.82 2.61
CA GLU A 182 -6.08 8.80 1.65
C GLU A 182 -7.25 7.85 1.40
N GLY A 183 -7.08 6.78 0.62
CA GLY A 183 -8.04 5.68 0.59
C GLY A 183 -7.79 4.67 1.72
N THR A 184 -8.66 3.68 1.88
CA THR A 184 -8.50 2.65 2.92
C THR A 184 -7.26 1.79 2.71
N THR A 185 -6.82 1.62 1.44
CA THR A 185 -5.68 0.77 1.05
C THR A 185 -4.67 1.47 0.13
N CYS A 186 -4.84 2.78 -0.14
CA CYS A 186 -4.13 3.50 -1.19
C CYS A 186 -3.95 4.99 -0.82
N ASN A 187 -2.98 5.67 -1.47
CA ASN A 187 -2.92 7.14 -1.44
C ASN A 187 -3.80 7.72 -2.55
N ALA A 188 -4.28 8.95 -2.37
CA ALA A 188 -5.21 9.61 -3.26
C ALA A 188 -4.62 10.89 -3.88
N TYR A 189 -5.11 11.24 -5.07
CA TYR A 189 -4.70 12.41 -5.84
C TYR A 189 -5.90 13.00 -6.56
N ILE A 190 -5.84 14.30 -6.82
CA ILE A 190 -6.72 14.99 -7.77
C ILE A 190 -5.89 15.66 -8.84
N VAL A 191 -6.53 16.00 -9.97
CA VAL A 191 -5.97 16.87 -11.01
C VAL A 191 -6.86 18.10 -11.13
N GLU A 192 -6.25 19.27 -10.98
CA GLU A 192 -6.86 20.57 -11.17
C GLU A 192 -5.96 21.39 -12.09
N ASP A 193 -6.51 21.95 -13.16
CA ASP A 193 -5.78 22.76 -14.17
C ASP A 193 -4.47 22.10 -14.65
N GLY A 194 -4.50 20.78 -14.87
CA GLY A 194 -3.34 19.99 -15.30
C GLY A 194 -2.28 19.73 -14.21
N THR A 195 -2.49 20.22 -13.00
CA THR A 195 -1.61 20.00 -11.84
C THR A 195 -2.07 18.78 -11.05
N VAL A 196 -1.16 17.87 -10.74
CA VAL A 196 -1.38 16.73 -9.85
C VAL A 196 -1.22 17.16 -8.40
N ILE A 197 -2.25 16.99 -7.61
CA ILE A 197 -2.29 17.41 -6.21
C ILE A 197 -2.55 16.19 -5.33
N THR A 198 -1.81 16.06 -4.24
CA THR A 198 -1.99 14.98 -3.25
C THR A 198 -1.85 15.55 -1.84
N PRO A 199 -2.50 14.98 -0.83
CA PRO A 199 -2.33 15.42 0.55
C PRO A 199 -0.86 15.31 1.01
N PRO A 200 -0.37 16.26 1.85
CA PRO A 200 0.97 16.19 2.41
C PRO A 200 1.07 15.03 3.39
N LEU A 201 2.27 14.46 3.53
CA LEU A 201 2.52 13.37 4.47
C LEU A 201 2.50 13.89 5.91
N ASP A 202 1.70 13.25 6.73
CA ASP A 202 1.63 13.44 8.18
C ASP A 202 1.37 12.09 8.89
N ASN A 203 0.99 12.13 10.16
CA ASN A 203 0.68 10.92 10.94
C ASN A 203 -0.67 10.26 10.58
N HIS A 204 -1.48 10.85 9.71
CA HIS A 204 -2.77 10.30 9.27
C HIS A 204 -2.72 9.65 7.89
N ILE A 205 -1.56 9.68 7.20
CA ILE A 205 -1.39 9.19 5.84
C ILE A 205 -0.19 8.25 5.78
N LEU A 206 -0.37 7.10 5.12
CA LEU A 206 0.74 6.19 4.88
C LEU A 206 1.71 6.79 3.84
N PRO A 207 3.04 6.85 4.10
CA PRO A 207 4.03 7.23 3.11
C PRO A 207 4.19 6.10 2.07
N GLY A 208 3.30 6.10 1.07
CA GLY A 208 3.23 5.04 0.05
C GLY A 208 4.49 4.98 -0.81
N VAL A 209 5.04 3.77 -1.03
CA VAL A 209 6.19 3.59 -1.92
C VAL A 209 5.80 3.92 -3.37
N THR A 210 4.65 3.48 -3.84
CA THR A 210 4.13 3.86 -5.16
C THR A 210 3.94 5.37 -5.29
N ARG A 211 3.42 6.03 -4.22
CA ARG A 211 3.32 7.49 -4.15
C ARG A 211 4.69 8.15 -4.30
N HIS A 212 5.69 7.68 -3.55
CA HIS A 212 7.05 8.22 -3.62
C HIS A 212 7.62 8.10 -5.02
N ILE A 213 7.58 6.90 -5.61
CA ILE A 213 8.11 6.64 -6.96
C ILE A 213 7.38 7.51 -8.01
N LEU A 214 6.05 7.57 -7.95
CA LEU A 214 5.26 8.36 -8.90
C LEU A 214 5.65 9.84 -8.84
N LEU A 215 5.63 10.44 -7.65
CA LEU A 215 5.94 11.87 -7.49
C LEU A 215 7.38 12.20 -7.88
N ASP A 216 8.35 11.33 -7.56
CA ASP A 216 9.75 11.53 -7.93
C ASP A 216 9.93 11.45 -9.46
N LEU A 217 9.31 10.48 -10.11
CA LEU A 217 9.34 10.35 -11.57
C LEU A 217 8.67 11.53 -12.28
N LEU A 218 7.52 11.99 -11.80
CA LEU A 218 6.84 13.16 -12.37
C LEU A 218 7.67 14.44 -12.19
N ARG A 219 8.35 14.60 -11.04
CA ARG A 219 9.27 15.75 -10.82
C ARG A 219 10.47 15.70 -11.74
N LYS A 220 11.05 14.52 -11.98
CA LYS A 220 12.18 14.34 -12.89
C LYS A 220 11.79 14.57 -14.35
N ASP A 221 10.60 14.17 -14.75
CA ASP A 221 10.08 14.38 -16.11
C ASP A 221 9.75 15.85 -16.37
N GLY A 222 9.16 16.54 -15.40
CA GLY A 222 8.85 17.98 -15.45
C GLY A 222 7.68 18.39 -16.31
N SER A 223 7.01 17.46 -17.01
CA SER A 223 5.86 17.76 -17.90
C SER A 223 4.54 17.98 -17.16
N ILE A 224 4.44 17.55 -15.90
CA ILE A 224 3.26 17.66 -15.05
C ILE A 224 3.64 18.40 -13.76
N ALA A 225 2.96 19.49 -13.47
CA ALA A 225 3.11 20.21 -12.20
C ALA A 225 2.56 19.36 -11.05
N ILE A 226 3.23 19.45 -9.87
CA ILE A 226 2.85 18.69 -8.68
C ILE A 226 2.73 19.63 -7.50
N GLN A 227 1.71 19.42 -6.69
CA GLN A 227 1.53 20.09 -5.40
C GLN A 227 1.23 19.07 -4.30
N GLU A 228 1.86 19.24 -3.15
CA GLU A 228 1.52 18.52 -1.93
C GLU A 228 0.83 19.51 -0.99
N ARG A 229 -0.49 19.47 -0.91
CA ARG A 229 -1.32 20.37 -0.11
C ARG A 229 -2.60 19.70 0.39
N ILE A 230 -3.27 20.33 1.32
CA ILE A 230 -4.61 19.93 1.75
C ILE A 230 -5.55 19.99 0.54
N ILE A 231 -6.42 19.00 0.45
CA ILE A 231 -7.47 18.86 -0.56
C ILE A 231 -8.81 18.74 0.17
N THR A 232 -9.74 19.60 -0.15
CA THR A 232 -11.09 19.55 0.41
C THR A 232 -11.97 18.54 -0.34
N LYS A 233 -13.00 18.06 0.33
CA LYS A 233 -14.01 17.18 -0.28
C LYS A 233 -14.66 17.81 -1.51
N LYS A 234 -14.90 19.15 -1.49
CA LYS A 234 -15.44 19.89 -2.61
C LYS A 234 -14.50 19.84 -3.83
N GLU A 235 -13.18 20.01 -3.61
CA GLU A 235 -12.19 19.91 -4.70
C GLU A 235 -12.15 18.51 -5.31
N VAL A 236 -12.32 17.44 -4.52
CA VAL A 236 -12.40 16.07 -5.04
C VAL A 236 -13.57 15.93 -6.03
N TYR A 237 -14.76 16.46 -5.70
CA TYR A 237 -15.91 16.37 -6.59
C TYR A 237 -15.82 17.27 -7.84
N SER A 238 -15.09 18.38 -7.77
CA SER A 238 -14.88 19.30 -8.90
C SER A 238 -13.62 19.03 -9.69
N ALA A 239 -12.79 18.06 -9.29
CA ALA A 239 -11.54 17.73 -9.95
C ALA A 239 -11.75 17.27 -11.39
N ALA A 240 -10.81 17.62 -12.27
CA ALA A 240 -10.79 17.10 -13.65
C ALA A 240 -10.52 15.58 -13.67
N GLU A 241 -9.67 15.09 -12.77
CA GLU A 241 -9.35 13.67 -12.59
C GLU A 241 -9.11 13.36 -11.11
N VAL A 242 -9.42 12.13 -10.71
CA VAL A 242 -9.09 11.57 -9.39
C VAL A 242 -8.35 10.26 -9.60
N TRP A 243 -7.31 10.01 -8.80
CA TRP A 243 -6.52 8.77 -8.87
C TRP A 243 -6.26 8.20 -7.48
N VAL A 244 -5.94 6.91 -7.45
CA VAL A 244 -5.41 6.25 -6.24
C VAL A 244 -4.19 5.41 -6.59
N THR A 245 -3.28 5.21 -5.61
CA THR A 245 -2.07 4.40 -5.83
C THR A 245 -1.86 3.37 -4.75
N SER A 246 -1.49 2.15 -5.17
CA SER A 246 -1.03 1.11 -4.25
C SER A 246 0.05 0.23 -4.91
N SER A 247 0.83 -0.48 -4.10
CA SER A 247 1.95 -1.30 -4.57
C SER A 247 1.52 -2.40 -5.55
N SER A 248 0.41 -3.08 -5.29
CA SER A 248 -0.07 -4.20 -6.12
C SER A 248 -0.85 -3.77 -7.37
N LYS A 249 -1.31 -2.51 -7.43
CA LYS A 249 -2.21 -2.02 -8.48
C LYS A 249 -1.62 -0.87 -9.30
N GLY A 250 -0.54 -0.24 -8.82
CA GLY A 250 0.05 0.94 -9.47
C GLY A 250 -0.81 2.20 -9.32
N VAL A 251 -1.02 2.94 -10.41
CA VAL A 251 -1.82 4.18 -10.45
C VAL A 251 -3.18 3.87 -11.10
N ILE A 252 -4.24 3.95 -10.32
CA ILE A 252 -5.60 3.60 -10.76
C ILE A 252 -6.43 4.88 -10.93
N PRO A 253 -7.06 5.11 -12.09
CA PRO A 253 -7.96 6.23 -12.30
C PRO A 253 -9.30 5.98 -11.60
N VAL A 254 -9.90 7.04 -11.07
CA VAL A 254 -11.24 7.04 -10.47
C VAL A 254 -12.15 7.88 -11.34
N VAL A 255 -13.28 7.34 -11.77
CA VAL A 255 -14.23 8.02 -12.67
C VAL A 255 -15.53 8.40 -11.98
N GLU A 256 -15.76 7.91 -10.76
CA GLU A 256 -16.97 8.18 -10.00
C GLU A 256 -16.68 8.24 -8.50
N VAL A 257 -17.19 9.25 -7.80
CA VAL A 257 -17.11 9.40 -6.34
C VAL A 257 -18.53 9.60 -5.79
N ASP A 258 -18.98 8.71 -4.91
CA ASP A 258 -20.36 8.72 -4.33
C ASP A 258 -21.48 8.83 -5.38
N GLY A 259 -21.33 8.16 -6.52
CA GLY A 259 -22.30 8.21 -7.64
C GLY A 259 -22.18 9.45 -8.52
N ASN A 260 -21.28 10.40 -8.22
CA ASN A 260 -21.03 11.57 -9.06
C ASN A 260 -19.85 11.29 -10.01
N LEU A 261 -20.04 11.57 -11.29
CA LEU A 261 -18.98 11.45 -12.27
C LEU A 261 -17.87 12.48 -12.00
N ILE A 262 -16.62 12.06 -12.13
CA ILE A 262 -15.44 12.94 -12.07
C ILE A 262 -15.10 13.37 -13.50
N GLY A 263 -14.95 14.66 -13.71
CA GLY A 263 -14.77 15.24 -15.05
C GLY A 263 -15.93 14.85 -15.97
N ASN A 264 -15.63 14.14 -17.05
CA ASN A 264 -16.63 13.60 -17.98
C ASN A 264 -16.97 12.11 -17.72
N GLY A 265 -16.50 11.54 -16.63
CA GLY A 265 -16.68 10.11 -16.30
C GLY A 265 -15.76 9.17 -17.08
N GLU A 266 -14.73 9.69 -17.73
CA GLU A 266 -13.73 8.93 -18.48
C GLU A 266 -12.34 9.06 -17.86
N ILE A 267 -11.44 8.13 -18.24
CA ILE A 267 -10.03 8.20 -17.83
C ILE A 267 -9.36 9.42 -18.47
N GLY A 268 -8.75 10.26 -17.65
CA GLY A 268 -8.16 11.53 -18.09
C GLY A 268 -6.85 11.39 -18.86
N ASN A 269 -6.39 12.49 -19.45
CA ASN A 269 -5.14 12.55 -20.22
C ASN A 269 -3.92 12.74 -19.32
N VAL A 270 -4.09 13.44 -18.20
CA VAL A 270 -3.00 13.64 -17.23
C VAL A 270 -2.65 12.29 -16.56
N TRP A 271 -3.68 11.49 -16.22
CA TRP A 271 -3.48 10.10 -15.77
C TRP A 271 -2.70 9.28 -16.80
N LEU A 272 -3.09 9.34 -18.09
CA LEU A 272 -2.44 8.56 -19.14
C LEU A 272 -0.94 8.89 -19.23
N LEU A 273 -0.59 10.17 -19.17
CA LEU A 273 0.80 10.64 -19.21
C LEU A 273 1.55 10.19 -17.94
N ALA A 274 0.97 10.43 -16.76
CA ALA A 274 1.55 10.03 -15.48
C ALA A 274 1.77 8.52 -15.37
N GLN A 275 0.81 7.71 -15.85
CA GLN A 275 0.94 6.25 -15.88
C GLN A 275 2.04 5.78 -16.85
N LYS A 276 2.24 6.44 -17.99
CA LYS A 276 3.36 6.14 -18.90
C LYS A 276 4.70 6.44 -18.24
N ILE A 277 4.84 7.62 -17.62
CA ILE A 277 6.06 8.02 -16.90
C ILE A 277 6.35 7.02 -15.77
N TYR A 278 5.34 6.66 -14.97
CA TYR A 278 5.48 5.68 -13.90
C TYR A 278 5.88 4.30 -14.43
N SER A 279 5.20 3.78 -15.44
CA SER A 279 5.47 2.44 -16.00
C SER A 279 6.87 2.32 -16.57
N ASN A 280 7.38 3.38 -17.23
CA ASN A 280 8.71 3.42 -17.81
C ASN A 280 9.83 3.55 -16.77
N GLY A 281 9.57 4.27 -15.67
CA GLY A 281 10.58 4.62 -14.68
C GLY A 281 10.62 3.75 -13.42
N LYS A 282 9.53 3.09 -13.04
CA LYS A 282 9.41 2.39 -11.74
C LYS A 282 10.43 1.27 -11.55
N LYS A 283 10.94 0.67 -12.63
CA LYS A 283 11.93 -0.41 -12.59
C LYS A 283 13.34 0.06 -12.19
N ASN A 284 13.56 1.36 -12.09
CA ASN A 284 14.83 1.97 -11.67
C ASN A 284 14.89 2.18 -10.13
N TYR A 285 13.89 1.75 -9.39
CA TYR A 285 13.79 1.81 -7.94
C TYR A 285 13.90 0.38 -7.34
#